data_acb20d8743b36f9294b9a99f9321e97d
#
_entry.id   acb20d8743b36f9294b9a99f9321e97d
#
_cell.length_a   1.000
_cell.length_b   1.000
_cell.length_c   1.000
_cell.angle_alpha   90.00
_cell.angle_beta   90.00
_cell.angle_gamma   90.00
#
_symmetry.space_group_name_H-M   'P 1'
#
loop_
_entity.id
_entity.type
_entity.pdbx_description
1 polymer ?
#
loop_
_entity_poly.entity_id
_entity_poly.type
_entity_poly.pdbx_seq_one_letter_code
_entity_poly.pdbx_strand_id
1 'polypeptide(L)'
;QNLFLKNLLLARQKKRSANRGFTLVELMIVIVIVGILSAVALPNFLSQTDKAKATEATTKISGLLKEAYSEYQFEGDVKKVTTAMGTSLTKANESGTFTYSYPAVSGTIFNVLATGKTDAAITGKLMYGCIDLSKGKPNLSTRLLDKGTSSDVDCS
;
A
#
# COMPACT_ATOMS: atom_id res chain seq x y z
N GLN A 1 43.80 25.48 60.78
CA GLN A 1 42.38 25.06 60.57
C GLN A 1 41.79 25.55 59.25
N ASN A 2 42.48 26.34 58.45
CA ASN A 2 41.87 26.90 57.18
C ASN A 2 42.26 26.17 55.85
N LEU A 3 43.13 25.16 55.95
CA LEU A 3 43.59 24.45 54.74
C LEU A 3 42.55 23.46 54.20
N PHE A 4 41.76 22.85 55.09
CA PHE A 4 40.73 21.88 54.76
C PHE A 4 39.53 22.52 54.02
N LEU A 5 39.11 23.69 54.46
CA LEU A 5 38.03 24.46 53.82
C LEU A 5 38.42 25.00 52.46
N LYS A 6 39.71 25.39 52.28
CA LYS A 6 40.21 25.82 50.93
C LYS A 6 40.19 24.71 49.91
N ASN A 7 40.54 23.48 50.29
CA ASN A 7 40.49 22.32 49.37
C ASN A 7 39.09 21.92 49.08
N LEU A 8 38.13 22.08 49.98
CA LEU A 8 36.71 21.79 49.71
C LEU A 8 36.07 22.78 48.73
N LEU A 9 36.48 24.05 48.81
CA LEU A 9 36.00 25.10 47.91
C LEU A 9 36.59 24.97 46.49
N LEU A 10 37.86 24.54 46.38
CA LEU A 10 38.50 24.28 45.09
C LEU A 10 37.94 23.04 44.38
N ALA A 11 37.50 22.02 45.12
CA ALA A 11 36.87 20.84 44.57
C ALA A 11 35.47 21.12 43.97
N ARG A 12 34.81 22.17 44.44
CA ARG A 12 33.46 22.54 43.96
C ARG A 12 33.49 23.34 42.65
N GLN A 13 34.63 23.88 42.24
CA GLN A 13 34.75 24.65 41.00
C GLN A 13 35.06 23.78 39.75
N LYS A 14 35.31 22.47 39.90
CA LYS A 14 35.72 21.61 38.78
C LYS A 14 34.59 20.78 38.17
N LYS A 15 33.39 21.32 38.11
CA LYS A 15 32.31 20.74 37.28
C LYS A 15 31.45 21.81 36.61
N ARG A 16 32.10 22.71 35.90
CA ARG A 16 31.43 23.33 34.76
C ARG A 16 31.64 22.38 33.59
N SER A 17 30.85 21.34 33.53
CA SER A 17 30.56 20.64 32.27
C SER A 17 30.14 21.70 31.26
N ALA A 18 30.96 21.94 30.27
CA ALA A 18 30.59 22.79 29.16
C ALA A 18 29.40 22.09 28.46
N ASN A 19 28.18 22.42 28.89
CA ASN A 19 26.99 22.14 28.12
C ASN A 19 27.16 22.91 26.79
N ARG A 20 27.76 22.24 25.82
CA ARG A 20 27.73 22.71 24.43
C ARG A 20 26.31 22.58 23.94
N GLY A 21 25.54 23.63 24.16
CA GLY A 21 24.22 23.78 23.52
C GLY A 21 24.40 24.02 22.02
N PHE A 22 23.46 23.59 21.24
CA PHE A 22 23.41 23.92 19.82
C PHE A 22 23.22 25.42 19.61
N THR A 23 23.90 25.99 18.64
CA THR A 23 23.68 27.37 18.23
C THR A 23 22.38 27.50 17.45
N LEU A 24 21.75 28.67 17.50
CA LEU A 24 20.55 28.97 16.72
C LEU A 24 20.82 28.82 15.20
N VAL A 25 22.02 29.22 14.75
CA VAL A 25 22.45 29.12 13.36
C VAL A 25 22.59 27.66 12.92
N GLU A 26 23.11 26.75 13.76
CA GLU A 26 23.17 25.32 13.45
C GLU A 26 21.78 24.71 13.24
N LEU A 27 20.80 25.11 14.06
CA LEU A 27 19.41 24.68 13.85
C LEU A 27 18.82 25.26 12.58
N MET A 28 19.05 26.56 12.27
CA MET A 28 18.56 27.20 11.05
C MET A 28 19.10 26.51 9.78
N ILE A 29 20.39 26.19 9.73
CA ILE A 29 20.97 25.50 8.58
C ILE A 29 20.32 24.12 8.37
N VAL A 30 20.11 23.38 9.44
CA VAL A 30 19.50 22.03 9.38
C VAL A 30 18.08 22.09 8.81
N ILE A 31 17.24 23.00 9.31
CA ILE A 31 15.86 23.10 8.81
C ILE A 31 15.79 23.55 7.34
N VAL A 32 16.70 24.43 6.90
CA VAL A 32 16.80 24.83 5.51
C VAL A 32 17.20 23.68 4.62
N ILE A 33 18.21 22.90 4.99
CA ILE A 33 18.64 21.71 4.21
C ILE A 33 17.53 20.68 4.15
N VAL A 34 16.90 20.36 5.30
CA VAL A 34 15.78 19.39 5.34
C VAL A 34 14.61 19.89 4.51
N GLY A 35 14.30 21.19 4.52
CA GLY A 35 13.25 21.78 3.69
C GLY A 35 13.49 21.56 2.20
N ILE A 36 14.72 21.84 1.72
CA ILE A 36 15.09 21.64 0.31
C ILE A 36 15.01 20.17 -0.09
N LEU A 37 15.57 19.29 0.74
CA LEU A 37 15.54 17.84 0.47
C LEU A 37 14.12 17.29 0.46
N SER A 38 13.27 17.73 1.38
CA SER A 38 11.88 17.32 1.46
C SER A 38 11.08 17.74 0.23
N ALA A 39 11.31 18.94 -0.31
CA ALA A 39 10.62 19.44 -1.50
C ALA A 39 10.85 18.55 -2.73
N VAL A 40 12.01 17.93 -2.86
CA VAL A 40 12.35 17.03 -3.97
C VAL A 40 11.92 15.57 -3.68
N ALA A 41 12.07 15.12 -2.43
CA ALA A 41 11.82 13.74 -2.06
C ALA A 41 10.32 13.39 -1.98
N LEU A 42 9.48 14.31 -1.52
CA LEU A 42 8.05 14.07 -1.28
C LEU A 42 7.26 13.66 -2.53
N PRO A 43 7.36 14.33 -3.69
CA PRO A 43 6.63 13.92 -4.90
C PRO A 43 7.00 12.50 -5.35
N ASN A 44 8.28 12.16 -5.29
CA ASN A 44 8.76 10.83 -5.64
C ASN A 44 8.24 9.74 -4.69
N PHE A 45 8.20 10.04 -3.39
CA PHE A 45 7.66 9.12 -2.39
C PHE A 45 6.17 8.86 -2.61
N LEU A 46 5.37 9.87 -2.89
CA LEU A 46 3.93 9.71 -3.17
C LEU A 46 3.68 8.82 -4.38
N SER A 47 4.44 8.98 -5.46
CA SER A 47 4.30 8.12 -6.64
C SER A 47 4.66 6.66 -6.37
N GLN A 48 5.61 6.39 -5.48
CA GLN A 48 5.97 5.03 -5.07
C GLN A 48 4.90 4.38 -4.21
N THR A 49 4.23 5.14 -3.33
CA THR A 49 3.11 4.62 -2.53
C THR A 49 1.93 4.19 -3.40
N ASP A 50 1.63 4.93 -4.46
CA ASP A 50 0.55 4.57 -5.40
C ASP A 50 0.86 3.30 -6.17
N LYS A 51 2.12 3.10 -6.58
CA LYS A 51 2.57 1.83 -7.19
C LYS A 51 2.47 0.67 -6.21
N ALA A 52 2.82 0.87 -4.95
CA ALA A 52 2.69 -0.16 -3.92
C ALA A 52 1.23 -0.57 -3.71
N LYS A 53 0.29 0.38 -3.70
CA LYS A 53 -1.15 0.11 -3.62
C LYS A 53 -1.65 -0.65 -4.84
N ALA A 54 -1.24 -0.26 -6.06
CA ALA A 54 -1.56 -0.99 -7.27
C ALA A 54 -1.08 -2.45 -7.20
N THR A 55 0.10 -2.68 -6.64
CA THR A 55 0.65 -4.03 -6.44
C THR A 55 -0.18 -4.84 -5.44
N GLU A 56 -0.71 -4.22 -4.37
CA GLU A 56 -1.65 -4.87 -3.44
C GLU A 56 -2.88 -5.39 -4.20
N ALA A 57 -3.52 -4.52 -5.00
CA ALA A 57 -4.70 -4.89 -5.78
C ALA A 57 -4.38 -6.02 -6.77
N THR A 58 -3.29 -5.92 -7.52
CA THR A 58 -2.86 -6.95 -8.48
C THR A 58 -2.65 -8.30 -7.81
N THR A 59 -1.98 -8.31 -6.65
CA THR A 59 -1.71 -9.55 -5.91
C THR A 59 -3.00 -10.20 -5.41
N LYS A 60 -3.93 -9.42 -4.85
CA LYS A 60 -5.22 -9.93 -4.38
C LYS A 60 -6.11 -10.41 -5.53
N ILE A 61 -6.20 -9.65 -6.63
CA ILE A 61 -6.94 -10.07 -7.83
C ILE A 61 -6.36 -11.40 -8.36
N SER A 62 -5.03 -11.49 -8.50
CA SER A 62 -4.38 -12.72 -8.96
C SER A 62 -4.69 -13.92 -8.05
N GLY A 63 -4.70 -13.72 -6.73
CA GLY A 63 -5.09 -14.74 -5.77
C GLY A 63 -6.52 -15.21 -5.96
N LEU A 64 -7.48 -14.28 -6.06
CA LEU A 64 -8.89 -14.58 -6.27
C LEU A 64 -9.14 -15.31 -7.61
N LEU A 65 -8.46 -14.91 -8.68
CA LEU A 65 -8.59 -15.57 -9.99
C LEU A 65 -8.05 -17.01 -9.95
N LYS A 66 -6.94 -17.25 -9.29
CA LYS A 66 -6.38 -18.61 -9.12
C LYS A 66 -7.28 -19.50 -8.26
N GLU A 67 -7.85 -18.94 -7.20
CA GLU A 67 -8.81 -19.64 -6.35
C GLU A 67 -10.06 -20.01 -7.16
N ALA A 68 -10.63 -19.08 -7.93
CA ALA A 68 -11.76 -19.33 -8.79
C ALA A 68 -11.48 -20.43 -9.83
N TYR A 69 -10.27 -20.43 -10.40
CA TYR A 69 -9.84 -21.51 -11.29
C TYR A 69 -9.76 -22.86 -10.60
N SER A 70 -9.18 -22.90 -9.39
CA SER A 70 -9.11 -24.12 -8.59
C SER A 70 -10.50 -24.67 -8.27
N GLU A 71 -11.42 -23.81 -7.84
CA GLU A 71 -12.81 -24.18 -7.58
C GLU A 71 -13.50 -24.74 -8.83
N TYR A 72 -13.24 -24.14 -9.99
CA TYR A 72 -13.79 -24.63 -11.24
C TYR A 72 -13.30 -26.03 -11.62
N GLN A 73 -12.05 -26.34 -11.33
CA GLN A 73 -11.49 -27.69 -11.55
C GLN A 73 -12.20 -28.76 -10.72
N PHE A 74 -12.71 -28.40 -9.53
CA PHE A 74 -13.45 -29.30 -8.66
C PHE A 74 -14.94 -29.37 -9.02
N GLU A 75 -15.57 -28.24 -9.23
CA GLU A 75 -17.02 -28.12 -9.37
C GLU A 75 -17.52 -28.28 -10.83
N GLY A 76 -16.71 -27.91 -11.80
CA GLY A 76 -17.07 -27.92 -13.23
C GLY A 76 -18.19 -26.97 -13.62
N ASP A 77 -18.69 -26.14 -12.71
CA ASP A 77 -19.83 -25.23 -12.89
C ASP A 77 -19.48 -23.82 -12.41
N VAL A 78 -19.57 -22.85 -13.30
CA VAL A 78 -19.29 -21.44 -13.05
C VAL A 78 -20.18 -20.83 -11.97
N LYS A 79 -21.45 -21.26 -11.87
CA LYS A 79 -22.39 -20.77 -10.85
C LYS A 79 -21.97 -21.21 -9.45
N LYS A 80 -21.48 -22.42 -9.32
CA LYS A 80 -20.95 -22.93 -8.05
C LYS A 80 -19.69 -22.19 -7.66
N VAL A 81 -18.78 -21.93 -8.61
CA VAL A 81 -17.58 -21.11 -8.38
C VAL A 81 -17.95 -19.73 -7.84
N THR A 82 -18.90 -19.02 -8.46
CA THR A 82 -19.32 -17.70 -7.98
C THR A 82 -19.87 -17.72 -6.56
N THR A 83 -20.59 -18.79 -6.20
CA THR A 83 -21.12 -18.97 -4.85
C THR A 83 -19.98 -19.24 -3.83
N ALA A 84 -19.07 -20.14 -4.14
CA ALA A 84 -17.92 -20.47 -3.30
C ALA A 84 -17.01 -19.25 -3.08
N MET A 85 -16.76 -18.48 -4.12
CA MET A 85 -15.94 -17.29 -4.08
C MET A 85 -16.52 -16.14 -3.23
N GLY A 86 -17.81 -16.19 -2.86
CA GLY A 86 -18.45 -15.19 -2.00
C GLY A 86 -17.76 -15.03 -0.64
N THR A 87 -17.31 -16.12 -0.03
CA THR A 87 -16.57 -16.10 1.24
C THR A 87 -15.19 -15.46 1.07
N SER A 88 -14.48 -15.80 0.02
CA SER A 88 -13.17 -15.24 -0.31
C SER A 88 -13.23 -13.76 -0.62
N LEU A 89 -14.32 -13.32 -1.28
CA LEU A 89 -14.59 -11.92 -1.52
C LEU A 89 -14.80 -11.14 -0.21
N THR A 90 -15.59 -11.69 0.71
CA THR A 90 -15.81 -11.09 2.03
C THR A 90 -14.49 -10.90 2.76
N LYS A 91 -13.67 -11.93 2.86
CA LYS A 91 -12.33 -11.86 3.48
C LYS A 91 -11.41 -10.85 2.78
N ALA A 92 -11.43 -10.80 1.45
CA ALA A 92 -10.63 -9.84 0.69
C ALA A 92 -11.00 -8.39 1.01
N ASN A 93 -12.28 -8.14 1.36
CA ASN A 93 -12.82 -6.83 1.67
C ASN A 93 -12.68 -6.39 3.13
N GLU A 94 -12.32 -7.30 4.05
CA GLU A 94 -12.13 -6.99 5.47
C GLU A 94 -10.95 -6.03 5.71
N SER A 95 -9.93 -6.13 4.89
CA SER A 95 -8.70 -5.33 5.04
C SER A 95 -8.17 -4.86 3.70
N GLY A 96 -7.36 -3.79 3.73
CA GLY A 96 -6.70 -3.25 2.56
C GLY A 96 -7.36 -1.99 1.99
N THR A 97 -6.74 -1.45 0.96
CA THR A 97 -7.07 -0.15 0.37
C THR A 97 -8.10 -0.24 -0.76
N PHE A 98 -8.46 -1.44 -1.18
CA PHE A 98 -9.43 -1.70 -2.24
C PHE A 98 -10.66 -2.47 -1.75
N THR A 99 -11.77 -2.26 -2.45
CA THR A 99 -12.97 -3.11 -2.38
C THR A 99 -13.00 -3.97 -3.62
N TYR A 100 -13.18 -5.26 -3.44
CA TYR A 100 -13.23 -6.25 -4.52
C TYR A 100 -14.67 -6.67 -4.79
N SER A 101 -15.00 -6.83 -6.06
CA SER A 101 -16.32 -7.31 -6.50
C SER A 101 -16.15 -8.24 -7.71
N TYR A 102 -17.14 -9.07 -7.93
CA TYR A 102 -17.24 -9.93 -9.10
C TYR A 102 -18.28 -9.33 -10.04
N PRO A 103 -17.86 -8.64 -11.12
CA PRO A 103 -18.77 -8.26 -12.20
C PRO A 103 -19.39 -9.50 -12.82
N ALA A 104 -20.45 -9.31 -13.62
CA ALA A 104 -21.16 -10.42 -14.23
C ALA A 104 -20.22 -11.38 -14.95
N VAL A 105 -20.40 -12.68 -14.72
CA VAL A 105 -19.67 -13.76 -15.40
C VAL A 105 -20.29 -13.94 -16.79
N SER A 106 -19.45 -14.05 -17.81
CA SER A 106 -19.86 -14.30 -19.17
C SER A 106 -19.29 -15.64 -19.66
N GLY A 107 -20.13 -16.65 -19.82
CA GLY A 107 -19.67 -17.98 -20.17
C GLY A 107 -18.72 -18.57 -19.13
N THR A 108 -17.49 -18.91 -19.53
CA THR A 108 -16.43 -19.40 -18.65
C THR A 108 -15.50 -18.30 -18.14
N ILE A 109 -15.75 -17.04 -18.49
CA ILE A 109 -14.89 -15.92 -18.09
C ILE A 109 -15.34 -15.40 -16.73
N PHE A 110 -14.45 -15.50 -15.75
CA PHE A 110 -14.62 -14.97 -14.40
C PHE A 110 -13.85 -13.67 -14.26
N ASN A 111 -14.54 -12.61 -13.79
CA ASN A 111 -13.97 -11.28 -13.67
C ASN A 111 -13.90 -10.85 -12.21
N VAL A 112 -12.85 -10.10 -11.87
CA VAL A 112 -12.67 -9.42 -10.57
C VAL A 112 -12.41 -7.94 -10.82
N LEU A 113 -13.11 -7.10 -10.09
CA LEU A 113 -12.91 -5.65 -10.08
C LEU A 113 -12.45 -5.21 -8.70
N ALA A 114 -11.34 -4.50 -8.63
CA ALA A 114 -10.89 -3.78 -7.44
C ALA A 114 -11.18 -2.29 -7.60
N THR A 115 -11.82 -1.69 -6.59
CA THR A 115 -12.13 -0.25 -6.53
C THR A 115 -11.45 0.35 -5.32
N GLY A 116 -10.67 1.40 -5.50
CA GLY A 116 -9.99 2.11 -4.42
C GLY A 116 -10.98 2.75 -3.44
N LYS A 117 -10.76 2.53 -2.13
CA LYS A 117 -11.65 3.00 -1.05
C LYS A 117 -11.46 4.49 -0.75
N THR A 118 -10.73 4.81 0.30
CA THR A 118 -10.79 6.11 0.99
C THR A 118 -9.52 6.96 0.90
N ASP A 119 -8.47 6.45 0.29
CA ASP A 119 -7.22 7.20 0.12
C ASP A 119 -7.35 8.14 -1.08
N ALA A 120 -7.05 9.43 -0.89
CA ALA A 120 -7.23 10.47 -1.91
C ALA A 120 -6.57 10.13 -3.26
N ALA A 121 -5.44 9.43 -3.25
CA ALA A 121 -4.71 9.07 -4.46
C ALA A 121 -5.37 7.94 -5.27
N ILE A 122 -6.11 7.04 -4.62
CA ILE A 122 -6.68 5.85 -5.24
C ILE A 122 -8.21 5.79 -5.17
N THR A 123 -8.87 6.73 -4.48
CA THR A 123 -10.33 6.74 -4.35
C THR A 123 -11.01 6.70 -5.71
N GLY A 124 -11.81 5.66 -5.92
CA GLY A 124 -12.52 5.42 -7.16
C GLY A 124 -11.65 4.94 -8.33
N LYS A 125 -10.33 4.77 -8.16
CA LYS A 125 -9.49 4.11 -9.15
C LYS A 125 -9.85 2.65 -9.26
N LEU A 126 -9.75 2.10 -10.45
CA LEU A 126 -10.18 0.74 -10.80
C LEU A 126 -8.99 -0.11 -11.23
N MET A 127 -9.03 -1.39 -10.89
CA MET A 127 -8.20 -2.42 -11.51
C MET A 127 -9.05 -3.64 -11.83
N TYR A 128 -8.82 -4.20 -12.99
CA TYR A 128 -9.54 -5.35 -13.49
C TYR A 128 -8.64 -6.59 -13.53
N GLY A 129 -9.24 -7.73 -13.37
CA GLY A 129 -8.63 -8.99 -13.66
C GLY A 129 -9.68 -9.96 -14.16
N CYS A 130 -9.31 -10.84 -15.06
CA CYS A 130 -10.16 -11.89 -15.56
C CYS A 130 -9.40 -13.19 -15.77
N ILE A 131 -10.14 -14.28 -15.82
CA ILE A 131 -9.61 -15.60 -16.17
C ILE A 131 -10.66 -16.38 -16.96
N ASP A 132 -10.24 -17.03 -18.01
CA ASP A 132 -11.05 -18.07 -18.64
C ASP A 132 -10.86 -19.36 -17.83
N LEU A 133 -11.90 -19.75 -17.12
CA LEU A 133 -11.90 -20.94 -16.26
C LEU A 133 -11.67 -22.26 -17.02
N SER A 134 -11.95 -22.28 -18.32
CA SER A 134 -11.67 -23.46 -19.17
C SER A 134 -10.20 -23.57 -19.56
N LYS A 135 -9.50 -22.43 -19.69
CA LYS A 135 -8.09 -22.36 -20.13
C LYS A 135 -7.11 -22.13 -18.98
N GLY A 136 -7.56 -21.57 -17.84
CA GLY A 136 -6.74 -21.30 -16.68
C GLY A 136 -5.72 -20.17 -16.84
N LYS A 137 -5.87 -19.32 -17.86
CA LYS A 137 -4.96 -18.21 -18.16
C LYS A 137 -5.54 -16.89 -17.66
N PRO A 138 -4.98 -16.30 -16.59
CA PRO A 138 -5.43 -15.00 -16.09
C PRO A 138 -4.84 -13.85 -16.90
N ASN A 139 -5.60 -12.76 -16.99
CA ASN A 139 -5.15 -11.46 -17.45
C ASN A 139 -5.48 -10.39 -16.41
N LEU A 140 -4.58 -9.44 -16.17
CA LEU A 140 -4.71 -8.42 -15.12
C LEU A 140 -4.33 -7.05 -15.65
N SER A 141 -5.02 -6.02 -15.16
CA SER A 141 -4.62 -4.63 -15.38
C SER A 141 -3.20 -4.40 -14.85
N THR A 142 -2.40 -3.69 -15.62
CA THR A 142 -1.02 -3.32 -15.27
C THR A 142 -0.95 -1.95 -14.58
N ARG A 143 -2.05 -1.23 -14.50
CA ARG A 143 -2.15 0.14 -13.97
C ARG A 143 -3.51 0.40 -13.32
N LEU A 144 -3.55 1.42 -12.48
CA LEU A 144 -4.81 1.96 -11.96
C LEU A 144 -5.52 2.77 -13.05
N LEU A 145 -6.79 2.45 -13.29
CA LEU A 145 -7.67 3.13 -14.23
C LEU A 145 -8.54 4.16 -13.51
N ASP A 146 -8.97 5.18 -14.24
CA ASP A 146 -9.89 6.18 -13.71
C ASP A 146 -11.30 5.62 -13.54
N LYS A 147 -12.06 6.20 -12.61
CA LYS A 147 -13.46 5.85 -12.38
C LYS A 147 -14.26 5.96 -13.68
N GLY A 148 -15.04 4.92 -13.96
CA GLY A 148 -15.87 4.85 -15.16
C GLY A 148 -15.12 4.38 -16.42
N THR A 149 -13.84 4.07 -16.35
CA THR A 149 -13.11 3.43 -17.44
C THR A 149 -13.54 1.97 -17.55
N SER A 150 -13.79 1.52 -18.76
CA SER A 150 -14.05 0.09 -19.05
C SER A 150 -12.80 -0.75 -18.79
N SER A 151 -13.01 -2.07 -18.66
CA SER A 151 -11.92 -3.03 -18.49
C SER A 151 -10.86 -2.87 -19.59
N ASP A 152 -9.60 -2.88 -19.19
CA ASP A 152 -8.43 -2.88 -20.07
C ASP A 152 -7.85 -4.30 -20.26
N VAL A 153 -8.55 -5.32 -19.74
CA VAL A 153 -8.16 -6.73 -19.86
C VAL A 153 -9.20 -7.51 -20.63
N ASP A 154 -8.72 -8.42 -21.44
CA ASP A 154 -9.51 -9.35 -22.23
C ASP A 154 -9.05 -10.78 -21.94
N CYS A 155 -10.00 -11.67 -21.65
CA CYS A 155 -9.77 -13.10 -21.39
C CYS A 155 -10.57 -14.00 -22.35
N SER A 156 -11.15 -13.42 -23.40
CA SER A 156 -11.85 -14.19 -24.45
C SER A 156 -10.93 -15.06 -25.29
#